data_ab9a520651a70a62192a2bf1c9a0f1f8
#
_entry.id   ab9a520651a70a62192a2bf1c9a0f1f8
#
_cell.length_a   1.000
_cell.length_b   1.000
_cell.length_c   1.000
_cell.angle_alpha   90.00
_cell.angle_beta   90.00
_cell.angle_gamma   90.00
#
_symmetry.space_group_name_H-M   'P 1'
#
loop_
_entity.id
_entity.type
_entity.pdbx_description
1 polymer ?
#
loop_
_entity_poly.entity_id
_entity_poly.type
_entity_poly.pdbx_seq_one_letter_code
_entity_poly.pdbx_strand_id
1 'polypeptide(L)'
;MKSRKIFLSFIMGICLVLLFASSCSKKDNANDKGIIVNLSVEPKTIDPSLNAQIYGVIYISHVFEGLTVRDRNNKIVPGVAESWEISDDGKIYTFFLRTNSTWSDGKPVVAEDFVYSWQRQVDPKVASEYSYQHEPVKNAMAITRGELPVDSLGIKALDDHTLVVELEAPTAYFLEVIAFPTFVPLRKDIIEQYGDKWTLSPETYIGNGPYVMSERNIDENIIMVKNPNYWNADTIVAEKITFVFMQNGAAAVAGIKDGSLHMAYEPPQQDIPTLLDEGLVQIKPLIATYYYPINVTNEYLKDPRVRKALSLAIDRNYIVEQVTKGGQKPAGGWVPYAVNDVNGDFRINGGDFYDISKDGYAKNVEMAKQLLAEAGYPNGEGFPVIEFKTDPGNHVEIFEAVQQMWKEHLNIDSTITQIDNALLGQTLLEKNFMIGRLYWSADYSDPMSMMSLFTSYNTQNNGGYSNKKYDELIAQAMSTDDNNIRMQAMHEAERILIEEDMGAIPLYFFTEPLLVNPKLKDVVYNPLGFHKFFYAHLEQN
;
A
#
# COMPACT_ATOMS: atom_id res chain seq x y z
N MET A 1 -46.65 60.76 -31.78
CA MET A 1 -46.47 60.14 -30.44
C MET A 1 -46.05 58.68 -30.42
N LYS A 2 -46.04 57.95 -31.52
CA LYS A 2 -45.63 56.49 -31.56
C LYS A 2 -44.14 56.29 -31.72
N SER A 3 -43.34 57.21 -32.25
CA SER A 3 -41.93 57.04 -32.51
C SER A 3 -41.00 57.23 -31.29
N ARG A 4 -41.46 58.01 -30.27
CA ARG A 4 -40.66 58.25 -29.04
C ARG A 4 -40.65 57.04 -28.04
N LYS A 5 -41.68 56.19 -28.08
CA LYS A 5 -41.74 55.00 -27.19
C LYS A 5 -40.86 53.84 -27.64
N ILE A 6 -40.63 53.73 -28.94
CA ILE A 6 -39.75 52.67 -29.50
C ILE A 6 -38.26 52.97 -29.21
N PHE A 7 -37.87 54.24 -29.20
CA PHE A 7 -36.49 54.67 -28.93
C PHE A 7 -36.09 54.50 -27.45
N LEU A 8 -37.02 54.69 -26.51
CA LEU A 8 -36.76 54.45 -25.09
C LEU A 8 -36.66 52.95 -24.74
N SER A 9 -37.41 52.09 -25.39
CA SER A 9 -37.34 50.64 -25.17
C SER A 9 -36.03 50.02 -25.73
N PHE A 10 -35.44 50.62 -26.77
CA PHE A 10 -34.17 50.14 -27.33
C PHE A 10 -32.98 50.56 -26.47
N ILE A 11 -32.99 51.74 -25.85
CA ILE A 11 -31.93 52.20 -24.94
C ILE A 11 -31.98 51.43 -23.62
N MET A 12 -33.16 51.06 -23.12
CA MET A 12 -33.31 50.26 -21.90
C MET A 12 -32.89 48.79 -22.09
N GLY A 13 -33.06 48.26 -23.31
CA GLY A 13 -32.56 46.92 -23.67
C GLY A 13 -31.02 46.83 -23.79
N ILE A 14 -30.39 47.89 -24.29
CA ILE A 14 -28.92 47.97 -24.41
C ILE A 14 -28.23 48.17 -23.05
N CYS A 15 -28.84 48.91 -22.13
CA CYS A 15 -28.34 49.06 -20.77
C CYS A 15 -28.48 47.79 -19.92
N LEU A 16 -29.49 46.93 -20.18
CA LEU A 16 -29.60 45.62 -19.49
C LEU A 16 -28.61 44.59 -20.00
N VAL A 17 -28.23 44.61 -21.28
CA VAL A 17 -27.21 43.70 -21.85
C VAL A 17 -25.79 44.10 -21.43
N LEU A 18 -25.53 45.38 -21.15
CA LEU A 18 -24.23 45.84 -20.64
C LEU A 18 -24.02 45.58 -19.14
N LEU A 19 -25.09 45.30 -18.38
CA LEU A 19 -24.99 44.94 -16.96
C LEU A 19 -24.71 43.44 -16.73
N PHE A 20 -24.93 42.60 -17.75
CA PHE A 20 -24.54 41.19 -17.68
C PHE A 20 -23.15 40.87 -18.24
N ALA A 21 -22.47 41.83 -18.89
CA ALA A 21 -21.11 41.66 -19.40
C ALA A 21 -20.01 42.07 -18.37
N SER A 22 -20.41 42.49 -17.15
CA SER A 22 -19.47 42.74 -16.03
C SER A 22 -19.44 41.59 -15.03
N SER A 23 -19.85 40.36 -15.43
CA SER A 23 -19.60 39.17 -14.65
C SER A 23 -18.11 38.84 -14.76
N CYS A 24 -17.40 39.29 -13.77
CA CYS A 24 -16.06 38.96 -13.36
C CYS A 24 -15.43 37.76 -14.05
N SER A 25 -14.57 38.00 -15.02
CA SER A 25 -13.38 37.20 -15.09
C SER A 25 -12.50 37.60 -13.89
N LYS A 26 -12.69 36.98 -12.71
CA LYS A 26 -11.54 36.79 -11.83
C LYS A 26 -10.47 36.13 -12.70
N LYS A 27 -9.42 36.86 -13.03
CA LYS A 27 -8.17 36.24 -13.40
C LYS A 27 -7.81 35.38 -12.18
N ASP A 28 -8.11 34.08 -12.25
CA ASP A 28 -7.49 33.12 -11.38
C ASP A 28 -5.99 33.31 -11.59
N ASN A 29 -5.34 33.90 -10.60
CA ASN A 29 -3.88 33.92 -10.57
C ASN A 29 -3.42 32.47 -10.72
N ALA A 30 -2.57 32.20 -11.69
CA ALA A 30 -2.02 30.86 -11.93
C ALA A 30 -1.32 30.29 -10.67
N ASN A 31 -1.03 31.14 -9.67
CA ASN A 31 -0.46 30.77 -8.36
C ASN A 31 -1.49 30.25 -7.33
N ASP A 32 -2.82 30.31 -7.59
CA ASP A 32 -3.84 29.96 -6.61
C ASP A 32 -4.41 28.51 -6.78
N LYS A 33 -3.94 27.76 -7.78
CA LYS A 33 -4.52 26.43 -8.09
C LYS A 33 -3.98 25.29 -7.21
N GLY A 34 -2.84 25.47 -6.55
CA GLY A 34 -2.24 24.41 -5.75
C GLY A 34 -1.89 23.16 -6.58
N ILE A 35 -1.77 22.02 -5.93
CA ILE A 35 -1.57 20.72 -6.57
C ILE A 35 -2.93 20.05 -6.78
N ILE A 36 -3.21 19.55 -8.00
CA ILE A 36 -4.47 18.87 -8.34
C ILE A 36 -4.15 17.41 -8.66
N VAL A 37 -4.73 16.49 -7.89
CA VAL A 37 -4.46 15.05 -7.95
C VAL A 37 -5.78 14.31 -8.19
N ASN A 38 -5.82 13.45 -9.20
CA ASN A 38 -6.95 12.57 -9.43
C ASN A 38 -6.73 11.21 -8.76
N LEU A 39 -7.62 10.84 -7.83
CA LEU A 39 -7.63 9.54 -7.14
C LEU A 39 -8.62 8.53 -7.74
N SER A 40 -9.19 8.83 -8.90
CA SER A 40 -10.19 8.03 -9.60
C SER A 40 -11.54 7.91 -8.89
N VAL A 41 -11.56 7.54 -7.61
CA VAL A 41 -12.79 7.36 -6.81
C VAL A 41 -12.67 7.98 -5.42
N GLU A 42 -13.79 8.43 -4.87
CA GLU A 42 -13.85 8.85 -3.47
C GLU A 42 -13.74 7.62 -2.55
N PRO A 43 -12.94 7.66 -1.47
CA PRO A 43 -12.89 6.58 -0.49
C PRO A 43 -14.22 6.47 0.28
N LYS A 44 -14.61 5.25 0.62
CA LYS A 44 -15.83 4.99 1.43
C LYS A 44 -15.82 5.74 2.75
N THR A 45 -14.65 5.90 3.34
CA THR A 45 -14.43 6.63 4.59
C THR A 45 -13.02 7.18 4.66
N ILE A 46 -12.87 8.30 5.37
CA ILE A 46 -11.58 8.87 5.77
C ILE A 46 -11.40 8.87 7.29
N ASP A 47 -12.19 8.05 8.01
CA ASP A 47 -11.99 7.77 9.43
C ASP A 47 -10.80 6.82 9.60
N PRO A 48 -9.72 7.21 10.31
CA PRO A 48 -8.53 6.35 10.48
C PRO A 48 -8.83 4.96 11.06
N SER A 49 -9.86 4.84 11.90
CA SER A 49 -10.22 3.55 12.49
C SER A 49 -11.08 2.65 11.59
N LEU A 50 -11.74 3.22 10.58
CA LEU A 50 -12.67 2.47 9.70
C LEU A 50 -12.14 2.33 8.27
N ASN A 51 -11.12 3.09 7.90
CA ASN A 51 -10.60 3.06 6.54
C ASN A 51 -9.78 1.79 6.28
N ALA A 52 -10.13 1.08 5.20
CA ALA A 52 -9.40 -0.06 4.68
C ALA A 52 -8.98 0.13 3.20
N GLN A 53 -8.99 1.38 2.70
CA GLN A 53 -8.72 1.70 1.30
C GLN A 53 -7.53 2.64 1.17
N ILE A 54 -6.66 2.37 0.20
CA ILE A 54 -5.45 3.17 -0.05
C ILE A 54 -5.76 4.66 -0.26
N TYR A 55 -6.81 5.00 -0.99
CA TYR A 55 -7.18 6.38 -1.21
C TYR A 55 -7.59 7.11 0.08
N GLY A 56 -8.26 6.41 1.03
CA GLY A 56 -8.53 6.98 2.35
C GLY A 56 -7.25 7.21 3.16
N VAL A 57 -6.27 6.30 3.07
CA VAL A 57 -4.95 6.46 3.71
C VAL A 57 -4.24 7.71 3.21
N ILE A 58 -4.37 8.08 1.92
CA ILE A 58 -3.78 9.31 1.38
C ILE A 58 -4.31 10.53 2.13
N TYR A 59 -5.64 10.66 2.30
CA TYR A 59 -6.23 11.77 3.05
C TYR A 59 -5.79 11.79 4.50
N ILE A 60 -5.89 10.64 5.18
CA ILE A 60 -5.53 10.50 6.59
C ILE A 60 -4.08 10.93 6.81
N SER A 61 -3.15 10.50 5.95
CA SER A 61 -1.72 10.83 6.05
C SER A 61 -1.38 12.30 5.79
N HIS A 62 -2.31 13.09 5.24
CA HIS A 62 -2.16 14.54 5.08
C HIS A 62 -2.75 15.33 6.25
N VAL A 63 -3.82 14.80 6.88
CA VAL A 63 -4.55 15.49 7.95
C VAL A 63 -4.08 15.09 9.34
N PHE A 64 -3.49 13.91 9.48
CA PHE A 64 -3.02 13.40 10.76
C PHE A 64 -1.53 13.06 10.74
N GLU A 65 -0.91 13.15 11.92
CA GLU A 65 0.46 12.73 12.17
C GLU A 65 0.48 11.78 13.38
N GLY A 66 1.16 10.61 13.21
CA GLY A 66 1.36 9.61 14.26
C GLY A 66 2.57 9.90 15.16
N LEU A 67 2.89 8.95 16.05
CA LEU A 67 4.07 9.01 16.90
C LEU A 67 5.36 9.08 16.09
N THR A 68 5.46 8.24 15.06
CA THR A 68 6.54 8.21 14.08
C THR A 68 5.98 8.47 12.68
N VAL A 69 6.81 8.96 11.78
CA VAL A 69 6.46 9.20 10.38
C VAL A 69 7.59 8.77 9.45
N ARG A 70 7.32 8.71 8.15
CA ARG A 70 8.35 8.46 7.14
C ARG A 70 8.80 9.77 6.50
N ASP A 71 10.12 9.94 6.41
CA ASP A 71 10.76 11.05 5.70
C ASP A 71 10.70 10.89 4.18
N ARG A 72 11.36 11.80 3.45
CA ARG A 72 11.45 11.76 1.97
C ARG A 72 12.16 10.52 1.41
N ASN A 73 12.97 9.86 2.22
CA ASN A 73 13.74 8.67 1.87
C ASN A 73 13.07 7.38 2.40
N ASN A 74 11.81 7.48 2.82
CA ASN A 74 11.02 6.39 3.39
C ASN A 74 11.61 5.78 4.68
N LYS A 75 12.40 6.56 5.43
CA LYS A 75 12.96 6.18 6.74
C LYS A 75 12.06 6.67 7.87
N ILE A 76 11.97 5.85 8.93
CA ILE A 76 11.25 6.23 10.16
C ILE A 76 11.99 7.36 10.86
N VAL A 77 11.24 8.41 11.17
CA VAL A 77 11.71 9.58 11.90
C VAL A 77 10.67 10.01 12.95
N PRO A 78 11.06 10.82 13.97
CA PRO A 78 10.14 11.40 14.91
C PRO A 78 8.99 12.18 14.25
N GLY A 79 7.75 11.88 14.67
CA GLY A 79 6.54 12.63 14.35
C GLY A 79 6.06 13.43 15.55
N VAL A 80 4.85 13.13 16.09
CA VAL A 80 4.35 13.71 17.35
C VAL A 80 5.25 13.33 18.55
N ALA A 81 5.81 12.11 18.56
CA ALA A 81 6.88 11.78 19.49
C ALA A 81 8.19 12.42 19.01
N GLU A 82 8.85 13.22 19.85
CA GLU A 82 10.17 13.77 19.54
C GLU A 82 11.30 12.77 19.82
N SER A 83 11.06 11.80 20.73
CA SER A 83 11.98 10.71 21.05
C SER A 83 11.23 9.55 21.71
N TRP A 84 11.93 8.43 21.87
CA TRP A 84 11.42 7.26 22.59
C TRP A 84 12.55 6.47 23.24
N GLU A 85 12.20 5.71 24.27
CA GLU A 85 13.06 4.74 24.93
C GLU A 85 12.46 3.35 24.79
N ILE A 86 13.31 2.33 24.70
CA ILE A 86 12.91 0.93 24.59
C ILE A 86 13.53 0.18 25.78
N SER A 87 12.74 -0.63 26.46
CA SER A 87 13.25 -1.46 27.56
C SER A 87 14.25 -2.53 27.06
N ASP A 88 15.13 -3.00 27.93
CA ASP A 88 16.16 -3.99 27.60
C ASP A 88 15.60 -5.30 27.01
N ASP A 89 14.35 -5.64 27.35
CA ASP A 89 13.65 -6.82 26.82
C ASP A 89 12.89 -6.53 25.51
N GLY A 90 12.95 -5.29 24.98
CA GLY A 90 12.32 -4.89 23.74
C GLY A 90 10.79 -4.83 23.78
N LYS A 91 10.16 -4.88 24.97
CA LYS A 91 8.70 -4.97 25.10
C LYS A 91 8.01 -3.69 25.51
N ILE A 92 8.72 -2.74 26.09
CA ILE A 92 8.13 -1.48 26.56
C ILE A 92 8.74 -0.32 25.77
N TYR A 93 7.89 0.44 25.12
CA TYR A 93 8.24 1.68 24.45
C TYR A 93 7.68 2.85 25.24
N THR A 94 8.55 3.80 25.63
CA THR A 94 8.15 5.05 26.27
C THR A 94 8.38 6.17 25.27
N PHE A 95 7.30 6.77 24.77
CA PHE A 95 7.34 7.88 23.81
C PHE A 95 7.22 9.21 24.55
N PHE A 96 8.10 10.17 24.22
CA PHE A 96 8.06 11.55 24.72
C PHE A 96 7.47 12.44 23.62
N LEU A 97 6.29 13.00 23.87
CA LEU A 97 5.55 13.78 22.90
C LEU A 97 6.01 15.24 22.88
N ARG A 98 5.99 15.85 21.70
CA ARG A 98 6.27 17.27 21.51
C ARG A 98 5.28 18.14 22.26
N THR A 99 5.77 19.17 22.95
CA THR A 99 4.93 20.15 23.66
C THR A 99 4.29 21.19 22.72
N ASN A 100 4.77 21.30 21.47
CA ASN A 100 4.29 22.22 20.45
C ASN A 100 3.42 21.54 19.38
N SER A 101 3.07 20.27 19.54
CA SER A 101 2.11 19.60 18.65
C SER A 101 0.68 20.01 19.05
N THR A 102 -0.08 20.53 18.07
CA THR A 102 -1.45 20.98 18.28
C THR A 102 -2.41 20.43 17.23
N TRP A 103 -3.65 20.28 17.62
CA TRP A 103 -4.76 20.05 16.70
C TRP A 103 -5.00 21.30 15.84
N SER A 104 -5.68 21.14 14.71
CA SER A 104 -5.98 22.25 13.79
C SER A 104 -6.86 23.35 14.42
N ASP A 105 -7.59 23.05 15.51
CA ASP A 105 -8.34 24.00 16.30
C ASP A 105 -7.50 24.71 17.39
N GLY A 106 -6.20 24.42 17.47
CA GLY A 106 -5.24 25.02 18.40
C GLY A 106 -5.15 24.36 19.77
N LYS A 107 -5.94 23.31 20.06
CA LYS A 107 -5.77 22.53 21.29
C LYS A 107 -4.48 21.70 21.24
N PRO A 108 -3.81 21.44 22.38
CA PRO A 108 -2.64 20.58 22.42
C PRO A 108 -3.01 19.13 22.04
N VAL A 109 -2.09 18.42 21.38
CA VAL A 109 -2.14 16.96 21.22
C VAL A 109 -1.52 16.35 22.47
N VAL A 110 -2.24 15.44 23.11
CA VAL A 110 -1.80 14.80 24.36
C VAL A 110 -1.76 13.27 24.24
N ALA A 111 -1.06 12.62 25.15
CA ALA A 111 -0.89 11.17 25.14
C ALA A 111 -2.23 10.42 25.22
N GLU A 112 -3.22 10.96 25.90
CA GLU A 112 -4.57 10.37 25.98
C GLU A 112 -5.30 10.31 24.64
N ASP A 113 -4.98 11.19 23.68
CA ASP A 113 -5.54 11.16 22.32
C ASP A 113 -5.11 9.89 21.57
N PHE A 114 -3.89 9.41 21.82
CA PHE A 114 -3.38 8.13 21.30
C PHE A 114 -4.01 6.94 22.03
N VAL A 115 -4.15 7.00 23.35
CA VAL A 115 -4.81 5.94 24.13
C VAL A 115 -6.24 5.74 23.61
N TYR A 116 -7.01 6.81 23.48
CA TYR A 116 -8.37 6.76 22.94
C TYR A 116 -8.41 6.17 21.53
N SER A 117 -7.53 6.66 20.65
CA SER A 117 -7.49 6.23 19.25
C SER A 117 -7.20 4.73 19.11
N TRP A 118 -6.18 4.23 19.80
CA TRP A 118 -5.77 2.84 19.69
C TRP A 118 -6.77 1.89 20.36
N GLN A 119 -7.37 2.31 21.48
CA GLN A 119 -8.48 1.59 22.11
C GLN A 119 -9.70 1.51 21.17
N ARG A 120 -10.03 2.61 20.47
CA ARG A 120 -11.11 2.62 19.48
C ARG A 120 -10.82 1.67 18.31
N GLN A 121 -9.56 1.57 17.89
CA GLN A 121 -9.15 0.71 16.78
C GLN A 121 -9.37 -0.78 17.08
N VAL A 122 -9.15 -1.20 18.31
CA VAL A 122 -9.31 -2.62 18.73
C VAL A 122 -10.67 -2.94 19.35
N ASP A 123 -11.53 -1.93 19.56
CA ASP A 123 -12.90 -2.16 20.10
C ASP A 123 -13.74 -2.95 19.08
N PRO A 124 -14.22 -4.16 19.43
CA PRO A 124 -15.05 -4.96 18.53
C PRO A 124 -16.36 -4.28 18.12
N LYS A 125 -16.82 -3.25 18.85
CA LYS A 125 -17.99 -2.45 18.48
C LYS A 125 -17.72 -1.51 17.31
N VAL A 126 -16.49 -1.09 17.12
CA VAL A 126 -16.06 -0.28 15.99
C VAL A 126 -15.89 -1.13 14.73
N ALA A 127 -15.57 -2.41 14.91
CA ALA A 127 -15.40 -3.40 13.84
C ALA A 127 -14.37 -2.96 12.77
N SER A 128 -13.23 -2.42 13.23
CA SER A 128 -12.15 -1.99 12.34
C SER A 128 -11.55 -3.18 11.59
N GLU A 129 -11.52 -3.10 10.25
CA GLU A 129 -10.86 -4.11 9.41
C GLU A 129 -9.34 -4.16 9.62
N TYR A 130 -8.73 -3.06 10.09
CA TYR A 130 -7.29 -2.93 10.34
C TYR A 130 -6.90 -3.12 11.83
N SER A 131 -7.82 -3.60 12.68
CA SER A 131 -7.53 -3.88 14.09
C SER A 131 -6.37 -4.87 14.28
N TYR A 132 -6.16 -5.79 13.34
CA TYR A 132 -5.06 -6.77 13.38
C TYR A 132 -3.67 -6.12 13.36
N GLN A 133 -3.50 -4.92 12.82
CA GLN A 133 -2.21 -4.21 12.86
C GLN A 133 -1.75 -3.88 14.30
N HIS A 134 -2.66 -3.89 15.26
CA HIS A 134 -2.35 -3.73 16.67
C HIS A 134 -1.88 -5.04 17.35
N GLU A 135 -1.78 -6.16 16.60
CA GLU A 135 -1.33 -7.47 17.14
C GLU A 135 -0.08 -7.38 18.02
N PRO A 136 0.95 -6.56 17.71
CA PRO A 136 2.11 -6.44 18.59
C PRO A 136 1.81 -5.85 19.97
N VAL A 137 0.73 -5.05 20.09
CA VAL A 137 0.38 -4.39 21.35
C VAL A 137 -0.31 -5.39 22.29
N LYS A 138 0.14 -5.42 23.54
CA LYS A 138 -0.38 -6.34 24.55
C LYS A 138 -1.90 -6.29 24.65
N ASN A 139 -2.51 -7.45 24.69
CA ASN A 139 -3.97 -7.70 24.76
C ASN A 139 -4.77 -7.31 23.53
N ALA A 140 -4.18 -6.68 22.50
CA ALA A 140 -4.95 -6.14 21.36
C ALA A 140 -5.84 -7.19 20.70
N MET A 141 -5.31 -8.38 20.38
CA MET A 141 -6.08 -9.41 19.69
C MET A 141 -7.15 -10.07 20.60
N ALA A 142 -6.90 -10.17 21.90
CA ALA A 142 -7.91 -10.66 22.87
C ALA A 142 -9.08 -9.67 23.00
N ILE A 143 -8.80 -8.37 22.98
CA ILE A 143 -9.80 -7.31 22.98
C ILE A 143 -10.63 -7.37 21.69
N THR A 144 -9.97 -7.45 20.52
CA THR A 144 -10.65 -7.52 19.22
C THR A 144 -11.61 -8.71 19.12
N ARG A 145 -11.29 -9.83 19.80
CA ARG A 145 -12.19 -11.00 19.91
C ARG A 145 -13.26 -10.87 21.00
N GLY A 146 -13.28 -9.75 21.75
CA GLY A 146 -14.21 -9.53 22.86
C GLY A 146 -13.91 -10.34 24.13
N GLU A 147 -12.70 -10.87 24.27
CA GLU A 147 -12.27 -11.68 25.42
C GLU A 147 -11.82 -10.83 26.60
N LEU A 148 -11.33 -9.61 26.32
CA LEU A 148 -10.87 -8.64 27.31
C LEU A 148 -11.53 -7.27 27.09
N PRO A 149 -11.63 -6.44 28.14
CA PRO A 149 -12.16 -5.08 28.01
C PRO A 149 -11.12 -4.16 27.31
N VAL A 150 -11.64 -3.14 26.61
CA VAL A 150 -10.83 -2.22 25.79
C VAL A 150 -9.75 -1.48 26.57
N ASP A 151 -10.01 -1.13 27.83
CA ASP A 151 -9.07 -0.46 28.72
C ASP A 151 -7.91 -1.34 29.20
N SER A 152 -7.92 -2.65 28.87
CA SER A 152 -6.81 -3.56 29.13
C SER A 152 -5.72 -3.54 28.05
N LEU A 153 -5.89 -2.73 26.96
CA LEU A 153 -4.89 -2.57 25.92
C LEU A 153 -3.56 -2.08 26.52
N GLY A 154 -2.46 -2.65 26.05
CA GLY A 154 -1.10 -2.31 26.49
C GLY A 154 -0.65 -0.90 26.09
N ILE A 155 -1.47 0.12 26.33
CA ILE A 155 -1.16 1.53 26.08
C ILE A 155 -1.63 2.38 27.26
N LYS A 156 -0.81 3.36 27.68
CA LYS A 156 -1.13 4.22 28.82
C LYS A 156 -0.46 5.58 28.72
N ALA A 157 -1.22 6.64 28.95
CA ALA A 157 -0.68 7.97 29.22
C ALA A 157 -0.21 8.04 30.68
N LEU A 158 1.06 8.42 30.92
CA LEU A 158 1.57 8.71 32.28
C LEU A 158 1.30 10.16 32.65
N ASP A 159 1.37 11.04 31.67
CA ASP A 159 1.02 12.46 31.72
C ASP A 159 0.68 12.91 30.28
N ASP A 160 0.45 14.21 30.07
CA ASP A 160 0.04 14.76 28.75
C ASP A 160 1.07 14.52 27.64
N HIS A 161 2.35 14.31 27.99
CA HIS A 161 3.45 14.18 27.02
C HIS A 161 4.24 12.88 27.13
N THR A 162 3.83 11.95 27.98
CA THR A 162 4.50 10.66 28.14
C THR A 162 3.52 9.51 27.88
N LEU A 163 3.76 8.77 26.81
CA LEU A 163 2.96 7.62 26.39
C LEU A 163 3.77 6.34 26.53
N VAL A 164 3.24 5.34 27.23
CA VAL A 164 3.86 4.02 27.36
C VAL A 164 3.05 3.00 26.58
N VAL A 165 3.75 2.18 25.78
CA VAL A 165 3.18 1.05 25.03
C VAL A 165 3.90 -0.22 25.46
N GLU A 166 3.13 -1.22 25.88
CA GLU A 166 3.61 -2.57 26.21
C GLU A 166 3.25 -3.53 25.08
N LEU A 167 4.23 -4.32 24.62
CA LEU A 167 4.06 -5.30 23.55
C LEU A 167 3.89 -6.72 24.10
N GLU A 168 3.19 -7.59 23.36
CA GLU A 168 3.10 -9.03 23.66
C GLU A 168 4.46 -9.71 23.61
N ALA A 169 5.26 -9.38 22.61
CA ALA A 169 6.61 -9.89 22.39
C ALA A 169 7.52 -8.78 21.86
N PRO A 170 8.85 -8.92 21.98
CA PRO A 170 9.78 -7.99 21.35
C PRO A 170 9.48 -7.92 19.85
N THR A 171 9.31 -6.69 19.34
CA THR A 171 8.95 -6.44 17.93
C THR A 171 9.86 -5.36 17.37
N ALA A 172 10.99 -5.76 16.79
CA ALA A 172 12.02 -4.85 16.30
C ALA A 172 11.55 -3.88 15.21
N TYR A 173 10.48 -4.23 14.50
CA TYR A 173 9.85 -3.41 13.44
C TYR A 173 8.64 -2.61 13.96
N PHE A 174 8.42 -2.52 15.26
CA PHE A 174 7.24 -1.84 15.84
C PHE A 174 7.11 -0.39 15.40
N LEU A 175 8.23 0.35 15.32
CA LEU A 175 8.22 1.75 14.83
C LEU A 175 7.77 1.87 13.37
N GLU A 176 8.02 0.86 12.55
CA GLU A 176 7.52 0.77 11.17
C GLU A 176 5.99 0.56 11.13
N VAL A 177 5.48 -0.30 12.02
CA VAL A 177 4.05 -0.59 12.14
C VAL A 177 3.29 0.67 12.55
N ILE A 178 3.73 1.38 13.59
CA ILE A 178 3.03 2.56 14.12
C ILE A 178 3.17 3.82 13.26
N ALA A 179 4.00 3.78 12.22
CA ALA A 179 4.04 4.83 11.21
C ALA A 179 2.89 4.73 10.19
N PHE A 180 2.10 3.66 10.26
CA PHE A 180 0.91 3.50 9.42
C PHE A 180 -0.25 4.36 9.95
N PRO A 181 -1.06 4.98 9.08
CA PRO A 181 -2.09 5.96 9.49
C PRO A 181 -3.24 5.47 10.38
N THR A 182 -3.35 4.16 10.66
CA THR A 182 -4.31 3.66 11.66
C THR A 182 -3.88 3.97 13.12
N PHE A 183 -2.61 4.32 13.33
CA PHE A 183 -2.02 4.63 14.64
C PHE A 183 -1.99 6.11 15.00
N VAL A 184 -2.63 6.97 14.20
CA VAL A 184 -2.72 8.41 14.48
C VAL A 184 -3.60 8.71 15.69
N PRO A 185 -3.39 9.84 16.39
CA PRO A 185 -4.25 10.24 17.50
C PRO A 185 -5.63 10.68 16.97
N LEU A 186 -6.67 10.59 17.81
CA LEU A 186 -8.03 11.00 17.50
C LEU A 186 -8.65 11.82 18.61
N ARG A 187 -9.51 12.76 18.21
CA ARG A 187 -10.25 13.65 19.11
C ARG A 187 -11.52 12.96 19.62
N LYS A 188 -11.46 12.47 20.87
CA LYS A 188 -12.59 11.82 21.54
C LYS A 188 -13.84 12.71 21.57
N ASP A 189 -13.70 13.96 21.99
CA ASP A 189 -14.80 14.92 22.11
C ASP A 189 -15.53 15.14 20.80
N ILE A 190 -14.80 15.20 19.68
CA ILE A 190 -15.40 15.37 18.34
C ILE A 190 -16.14 14.11 17.91
N ILE A 191 -15.52 12.95 18.06
CA ILE A 191 -16.12 11.67 17.62
C ILE A 191 -17.37 11.33 18.45
N GLU A 192 -17.32 11.54 19.77
CA GLU A 192 -18.50 11.33 20.63
C GLU A 192 -19.63 12.32 20.34
N GLN A 193 -19.32 13.56 19.95
CA GLN A 193 -20.32 14.56 19.63
C GLN A 193 -21.00 14.33 18.28
N TYR A 194 -20.23 13.96 17.24
CA TYR A 194 -20.73 13.91 15.85
C TYR A 194 -20.95 12.48 15.31
N GLY A 195 -20.49 11.44 16.03
CA GLY A 195 -20.58 10.04 15.60
C GLY A 195 -19.96 9.86 14.20
N ASP A 196 -20.57 9.03 13.37
CA ASP A 196 -20.06 8.71 12.02
C ASP A 196 -19.96 9.92 11.06
N LYS A 197 -20.51 11.07 11.46
CA LYS A 197 -20.50 12.28 10.64
C LYS A 197 -19.27 13.16 10.85
N TRP A 198 -18.40 12.85 11.80
CA TRP A 198 -17.25 13.69 12.13
C TRP A 198 -16.27 13.89 10.96
N THR A 199 -16.27 12.97 9.99
CA THR A 199 -15.39 13.05 8.81
C THR A 199 -16.01 13.80 7.62
N LEU A 200 -17.29 14.20 7.70
CA LEU A 200 -18.05 14.72 6.55
C LEU A 200 -17.91 16.22 6.33
N SER A 201 -17.43 16.95 7.32
CA SER A 201 -17.37 18.42 7.29
C SER A 201 -16.00 18.93 7.73
N PRO A 202 -15.49 20.01 7.10
CA PRO A 202 -14.25 20.67 7.50
C PRO A 202 -14.22 21.06 8.98
N GLU A 203 -15.36 21.49 9.54
CA GLU A 203 -15.46 21.95 10.93
C GLU A 203 -15.31 20.83 11.96
N THR A 204 -15.55 19.59 11.55
CA THR A 204 -15.51 18.42 12.44
C THR A 204 -14.34 17.48 12.15
N TYR A 205 -13.72 17.56 10.96
CA TYR A 205 -12.55 16.77 10.61
C TYR A 205 -11.26 17.42 11.13
N ILE A 206 -11.11 17.42 12.47
CA ILE A 206 -10.00 18.05 13.19
C ILE A 206 -8.80 17.10 13.22
N GLY A 207 -7.71 17.50 12.55
CA GLY A 207 -6.45 16.74 12.51
C GLY A 207 -5.30 17.49 13.18
N ASN A 208 -4.18 16.80 13.35
CA ASN A 208 -2.94 17.33 13.92
C ASN A 208 -1.78 17.35 12.90
N GLY A 209 -2.08 17.07 11.64
CA GLY A 209 -1.09 16.94 10.56
C GLY A 209 -0.87 18.22 9.75
N PRO A 210 -0.10 18.08 8.63
CA PRO A 210 0.31 19.20 7.79
C PRO A 210 -0.82 19.97 7.12
N TYR A 211 -1.99 19.35 6.91
CA TYR A 211 -3.12 19.93 6.20
C TYR A 211 -4.40 19.85 7.00
N VAL A 212 -5.32 20.75 6.69
CA VAL A 212 -6.71 20.72 7.11
C VAL A 212 -7.61 20.61 5.90
N MET A 213 -8.71 19.88 6.03
CA MET A 213 -9.76 19.86 5.02
C MET A 213 -10.46 21.24 4.99
N SER A 214 -10.48 21.90 3.85
CA SER A 214 -11.19 23.19 3.68
C SER A 214 -12.54 23.03 2.99
N GLU A 215 -12.68 22.02 2.13
CA GLU A 215 -13.92 21.70 1.43
C GLU A 215 -14.02 20.20 1.19
N ARG A 216 -15.26 19.69 1.22
CA ARG A 216 -15.59 18.32 0.77
C ARG A 216 -16.88 18.37 -0.04
N ASN A 217 -16.77 18.10 -1.33
CA ASN A 217 -17.88 17.97 -2.26
C ASN A 217 -17.97 16.50 -2.65
N ILE A 218 -19.02 15.83 -2.15
CA ILE A 218 -19.18 14.36 -2.32
C ILE A 218 -19.19 14.02 -3.81
N ASP A 219 -18.46 12.97 -4.20
CA ASP A 219 -18.26 12.49 -5.56
C ASP A 219 -17.56 13.49 -6.52
N GLU A 220 -17.13 14.67 -6.04
CA GLU A 220 -16.46 15.66 -6.87
C GLU A 220 -15.00 15.88 -6.45
N ASN A 221 -14.80 16.36 -5.21
CA ASN A 221 -13.47 16.67 -4.72
C ASN A 221 -13.39 16.82 -3.19
N ILE A 222 -12.16 16.71 -2.68
CA ILE A 222 -11.76 17.14 -1.34
C ILE A 222 -10.61 18.14 -1.49
N ILE A 223 -10.74 19.32 -0.87
CA ILE A 223 -9.71 20.36 -0.89
C ILE A 223 -9.05 20.43 0.48
N MET A 224 -7.74 20.37 0.49
CA MET A 224 -6.90 20.51 1.66
C MET A 224 -6.04 21.75 1.53
N VAL A 225 -5.91 22.50 2.62
CA VAL A 225 -5.01 23.64 2.72
C VAL A 225 -4.02 23.43 3.85
N LYS A 226 -2.85 24.03 3.72
CA LYS A 226 -1.78 23.95 4.72
C LYS A 226 -2.31 24.35 6.10
N ASN A 227 -2.00 23.54 7.11
CA ASN A 227 -2.35 23.78 8.49
C ASN A 227 -1.34 24.76 9.14
N PRO A 228 -1.73 25.99 9.46
CA PRO A 228 -0.80 26.94 10.09
C PRO A 228 -0.42 26.56 11.52
N ASN A 229 -1.21 25.69 12.17
CA ASN A 229 -0.97 25.21 13.52
C ASN A 229 -0.11 23.93 13.57
N TYR A 230 0.27 23.38 12.42
CA TYR A 230 1.15 22.21 12.39
C TYR A 230 2.55 22.57 12.91
N TRP A 231 3.09 21.80 13.84
CA TRP A 231 4.36 22.12 14.51
C TRP A 231 5.54 22.31 13.55
N ASN A 232 5.49 21.70 12.37
CA ASN A 232 6.52 21.76 11.34
C ASN A 232 6.02 22.42 10.03
N ALA A 233 5.08 23.36 10.14
CA ALA A 233 4.43 24.00 9.00
C ALA A 233 5.42 24.68 8.03
N ASP A 234 6.55 25.20 8.50
CA ASP A 234 7.55 25.88 7.67
C ASP A 234 8.20 24.96 6.62
N THR A 235 8.14 23.65 6.80
CA THR A 235 8.65 22.67 5.83
C THR A 235 7.66 22.31 4.73
N ILE A 236 6.39 22.68 4.87
CA ILE A 236 5.33 22.37 3.92
C ILE A 236 5.33 23.39 2.79
N VAL A 237 5.52 22.90 1.55
CA VAL A 237 5.66 23.72 0.33
C VAL A 237 4.34 23.90 -0.38
N ALA A 238 3.56 22.83 -0.56
CA ALA A 238 2.27 22.90 -1.23
C ALA A 238 1.23 23.56 -0.31
N GLU A 239 0.80 24.79 -0.64
CA GLU A 239 -0.18 25.53 0.17
C GLU A 239 -1.59 24.93 0.08
N LYS A 240 -1.89 24.24 -1.03
CA LYS A 240 -3.22 23.68 -1.31
C LYS A 240 -3.08 22.40 -2.14
N ILE A 241 -3.89 21.39 -1.81
CA ILE A 241 -4.04 20.16 -2.58
C ILE A 241 -5.52 19.95 -2.86
N THR A 242 -5.87 19.75 -4.13
CA THR A 242 -7.23 19.39 -4.55
C THR A 242 -7.22 17.96 -5.04
N PHE A 243 -7.90 17.07 -4.34
CA PHE A 243 -8.13 15.71 -4.77
C PHE A 243 -9.46 15.64 -5.53
N VAL A 244 -9.43 15.15 -6.76
CA VAL A 244 -10.62 15.00 -7.62
C VAL A 244 -10.89 13.51 -7.89
N PHE A 245 -12.13 13.17 -8.29
CA PHE A 245 -12.58 11.79 -8.50
C PHE A 245 -13.02 11.59 -9.96
N MET A 246 -12.07 11.38 -10.84
CA MET A 246 -12.32 11.23 -12.27
C MET A 246 -12.01 9.79 -12.69
N GLN A 247 -13.05 8.99 -12.98
CA GLN A 247 -12.90 7.59 -13.41
C GLN A 247 -12.51 7.44 -14.89
N ASN A 248 -12.70 8.48 -15.70
CA ASN A 248 -12.37 8.45 -17.11
C ASN A 248 -10.86 8.64 -17.34
N GLY A 249 -10.15 7.56 -17.59
CA GLY A 249 -8.70 7.60 -17.79
C GLY A 249 -8.27 8.44 -19.00
N ALA A 250 -9.03 8.50 -20.08
CA ALA A 250 -8.71 9.35 -21.24
C ALA A 250 -8.83 10.85 -20.88
N ALA A 251 -9.82 11.23 -20.06
CA ALA A 251 -9.96 12.57 -19.54
C ALA A 251 -8.81 12.91 -18.57
N ALA A 252 -8.37 11.96 -17.75
CA ALA A 252 -7.21 12.14 -16.88
C ALA A 252 -5.92 12.38 -17.70
N VAL A 253 -5.69 11.62 -18.77
CA VAL A 253 -4.57 11.85 -19.71
C VAL A 253 -4.64 13.24 -20.34
N ALA A 254 -5.81 13.67 -20.80
CA ALA A 254 -6.00 15.02 -21.36
C ALA A 254 -5.69 16.11 -20.32
N GLY A 255 -6.18 15.94 -19.08
CA GLY A 255 -5.93 16.88 -17.98
C GLY A 255 -4.45 16.99 -17.59
N ILE A 256 -3.68 15.89 -17.65
CA ILE A 256 -2.22 15.93 -17.46
C ILE A 256 -1.55 16.70 -18.59
N LYS A 257 -1.96 16.47 -19.85
CA LYS A 257 -1.39 17.13 -21.03
C LYS A 257 -1.65 18.63 -21.07
N ASP A 258 -2.85 19.07 -20.68
CA ASP A 258 -3.22 20.50 -20.67
C ASP A 258 -2.86 21.22 -19.35
N GLY A 259 -2.44 20.47 -18.32
CA GLY A 259 -2.04 21.01 -17.02
C GLY A 259 -3.20 21.33 -16.09
N SER A 260 -4.43 20.86 -16.35
CA SER A 260 -5.56 20.94 -15.42
C SER A 260 -5.48 19.87 -14.32
N LEU A 261 -4.70 18.81 -14.55
CA LEU A 261 -4.28 17.82 -13.56
C LEU A 261 -2.76 17.79 -13.45
N HIS A 262 -2.24 17.51 -12.25
CA HIS A 262 -0.80 17.42 -12.00
C HIS A 262 -0.34 15.98 -11.74
N MET A 263 -1.21 15.14 -11.19
CA MET A 263 -0.99 13.71 -11.03
C MET A 263 -2.33 12.97 -11.11
N ALA A 264 -2.32 11.75 -11.65
CA ALA A 264 -3.47 10.85 -11.60
C ALA A 264 -3.02 9.41 -11.40
N TYR A 265 -3.80 8.69 -10.60
CA TYR A 265 -3.71 7.25 -10.44
C TYR A 265 -4.42 6.54 -11.60
N GLU A 266 -4.13 5.26 -11.79
CA GLU A 266 -4.82 4.35 -12.71
C GLU A 266 -4.85 4.85 -14.16
N PRO A 267 -3.69 5.08 -14.83
CA PRO A 267 -3.67 5.36 -16.25
C PRO A 267 -4.30 4.21 -17.05
N PRO A 268 -4.92 4.48 -18.23
CA PRO A 268 -5.42 3.42 -19.08
C PRO A 268 -4.31 2.42 -19.42
N GLN A 269 -4.48 1.15 -19.05
CA GLN A 269 -3.43 0.13 -19.14
C GLN A 269 -2.85 -0.01 -20.56
N GLN A 270 -3.70 0.03 -21.58
CA GLN A 270 -3.29 -0.09 -22.98
C GLN A 270 -2.42 1.09 -23.46
N ASP A 271 -2.52 2.26 -22.79
CA ASP A 271 -1.82 3.48 -23.19
C ASP A 271 -0.48 3.66 -22.44
N ILE A 272 -0.23 2.86 -21.39
CA ILE A 272 0.97 2.98 -20.54
C ILE A 272 2.27 3.01 -21.36
N PRO A 273 2.52 2.10 -22.34
CA PRO A 273 3.76 2.14 -23.12
C PRO A 273 3.95 3.47 -23.87
N THR A 274 2.91 3.97 -24.53
CA THR A 274 2.94 5.24 -25.26
C THR A 274 3.16 6.43 -24.31
N LEU A 275 2.46 6.44 -23.17
CA LEU A 275 2.56 7.51 -22.19
C LEU A 275 3.92 7.52 -21.46
N LEU A 276 4.58 6.36 -21.34
CA LEU A 276 5.97 6.26 -20.86
C LEU A 276 6.94 6.92 -21.87
N ASP A 277 6.79 6.63 -23.15
CA ASP A 277 7.60 7.24 -24.21
C ASP A 277 7.39 8.76 -24.32
N GLU A 278 6.17 9.23 -24.03
CA GLU A 278 5.84 10.66 -23.93
C GLU A 278 6.34 11.31 -22.63
N GLY A 279 6.86 10.54 -21.66
CA GLY A 279 7.33 11.04 -20.35
C GLY A 279 6.20 11.48 -19.41
N LEU A 280 4.96 11.02 -19.65
CA LEU A 280 3.77 11.36 -18.88
C LEU A 280 3.41 10.29 -17.83
N VAL A 281 4.01 9.10 -17.92
CA VAL A 281 3.87 8.05 -16.92
C VAL A 281 5.19 7.84 -16.19
N GLN A 282 5.12 7.69 -14.87
CA GLN A 282 6.22 7.24 -14.03
C GLN A 282 5.84 5.91 -13.40
N ILE A 283 6.72 4.91 -13.49
CA ILE A 283 6.53 3.62 -12.82
C ILE A 283 7.19 3.68 -11.45
N LYS A 284 6.41 3.48 -10.39
CA LYS A 284 6.89 3.43 -9.00
C LYS A 284 6.85 1.99 -8.48
N PRO A 285 7.81 1.55 -7.65
CA PRO A 285 7.74 0.24 -7.02
C PRO A 285 6.62 0.22 -5.97
N LEU A 286 5.92 -0.92 -5.86
CA LEU A 286 5.06 -1.26 -4.74
C LEU A 286 5.64 -2.45 -3.97
N ILE A 287 5.50 -2.44 -2.65
CA ILE A 287 5.91 -3.59 -1.83
C ILE A 287 4.81 -4.64 -1.89
N ALA A 288 4.72 -5.30 -3.05
CA ALA A 288 3.76 -6.37 -3.30
C ALA A 288 4.30 -7.37 -4.31
N THR A 289 3.99 -8.65 -4.11
CA THR A 289 4.42 -9.75 -4.96
C THR A 289 3.22 -10.56 -5.44
N TYR A 290 3.11 -10.71 -6.76
CA TYR A 290 2.18 -11.64 -7.38
C TYR A 290 2.82 -13.02 -7.43
N TYR A 291 2.12 -14.03 -6.93
CA TYR A 291 2.68 -15.37 -6.80
C TYR A 291 1.63 -16.45 -6.96
N TYR A 292 2.11 -17.66 -7.19
CA TYR A 292 1.30 -18.85 -7.13
C TYR A 292 1.58 -19.60 -5.83
N PRO A 293 0.63 -19.63 -4.87
CA PRO A 293 0.68 -20.56 -3.76
C PRO A 293 0.60 -22.00 -4.31
N ILE A 294 1.49 -22.83 -3.78
CA ILE A 294 1.54 -24.25 -4.10
C ILE A 294 1.12 -25.03 -2.86
N ASN A 295 0.15 -25.92 -2.99
CA ASN A 295 -0.15 -26.84 -1.89
C ASN A 295 0.96 -27.87 -1.76
N VAL A 296 1.93 -27.59 -0.88
CA VAL A 296 3.11 -28.46 -0.68
C VAL A 296 2.76 -29.79 0.00
N THR A 297 1.52 -29.96 0.50
CA THR A 297 1.04 -31.22 1.06
C THR A 297 0.48 -32.15 -0.01
N ASN A 298 0.26 -31.67 -1.24
CA ASN A 298 -0.18 -32.49 -2.36
C ASN A 298 0.90 -33.51 -2.73
N GLU A 299 0.51 -34.75 -3.00
CA GLU A 299 1.42 -35.88 -3.23
C GLU A 299 2.41 -35.65 -4.39
N TYR A 300 2.02 -34.91 -5.42
CA TYR A 300 2.85 -34.61 -6.58
C TYR A 300 3.69 -33.35 -6.41
N LEU A 301 3.24 -32.42 -5.56
CA LEU A 301 3.88 -31.11 -5.36
C LEU A 301 4.70 -31.04 -4.06
N LYS A 302 4.78 -32.13 -3.28
CA LYS A 302 5.56 -32.17 -2.04
C LYS A 302 7.08 -32.16 -2.28
N ASP A 303 7.53 -32.65 -3.44
CA ASP A 303 8.95 -32.64 -3.81
C ASP A 303 9.38 -31.24 -4.27
N PRO A 304 10.36 -30.57 -3.60
CA PRO A 304 10.81 -29.24 -3.98
C PRO A 304 11.39 -29.18 -5.39
N ARG A 305 11.96 -30.29 -5.92
CA ARG A 305 12.48 -30.34 -7.30
C ARG A 305 11.37 -30.14 -8.32
N VAL A 306 10.18 -30.72 -8.09
CA VAL A 306 9.01 -30.51 -8.93
C VAL A 306 8.57 -29.05 -8.91
N ARG A 307 8.44 -28.46 -7.72
CA ARG A 307 8.03 -27.06 -7.58
C ARG A 307 9.02 -26.10 -8.25
N LYS A 308 10.32 -26.38 -8.07
CA LYS A 308 11.39 -25.60 -8.71
C LYS A 308 11.37 -25.76 -10.23
N ALA A 309 11.12 -26.96 -10.76
CA ALA A 309 10.97 -27.20 -12.19
C ALA A 309 9.80 -26.39 -12.78
N LEU A 310 8.64 -26.40 -12.12
CA LEU A 310 7.48 -25.60 -12.53
C LEU A 310 7.80 -24.11 -12.54
N SER A 311 8.50 -23.60 -11.52
CA SER A 311 8.89 -22.19 -11.42
C SER A 311 9.88 -21.76 -12.51
N LEU A 312 10.94 -22.57 -12.75
CA LEU A 312 12.00 -22.24 -13.70
C LEU A 312 11.52 -22.28 -15.16
N ALA A 313 10.47 -23.04 -15.46
CA ALA A 313 9.86 -23.11 -16.79
C ALA A 313 8.97 -21.90 -17.13
N ILE A 314 8.81 -20.92 -16.22
CA ILE A 314 8.01 -19.70 -16.45
C ILE A 314 8.90 -18.57 -16.97
N ASP A 315 8.61 -18.06 -18.18
CA ASP A 315 9.20 -16.82 -18.70
C ASP A 315 8.50 -15.60 -18.08
N ARG A 316 9.09 -15.09 -17.01
CA ARG A 316 8.56 -13.92 -16.28
C ARG A 316 8.64 -12.64 -17.08
N ASN A 317 9.64 -12.52 -17.96
CA ASN A 317 9.76 -11.36 -18.86
C ASN A 317 8.61 -11.33 -19.87
N TYR A 318 8.27 -12.48 -20.45
CA TYR A 318 7.10 -12.58 -21.32
C TYR A 318 5.82 -12.17 -20.58
N ILE A 319 5.63 -12.64 -19.34
CA ILE A 319 4.45 -12.27 -18.53
C ILE A 319 4.36 -10.75 -18.35
N VAL A 320 5.44 -10.09 -17.91
CA VAL A 320 5.38 -8.64 -17.60
C VAL A 320 5.35 -7.76 -18.85
N GLU A 321 5.97 -8.18 -19.95
CA GLU A 321 6.09 -7.36 -21.15
C GLU A 321 4.97 -7.60 -22.18
N GLN A 322 4.46 -8.84 -22.27
CA GLN A 322 3.49 -9.20 -23.30
C GLN A 322 2.09 -9.40 -22.75
N VAL A 323 1.95 -9.84 -21.49
CA VAL A 323 0.65 -10.13 -20.89
C VAL A 323 0.18 -8.94 -20.05
N THR A 324 0.91 -8.57 -18.97
CA THR A 324 0.43 -7.56 -18.02
C THR A 324 0.70 -6.13 -18.46
N LYS A 325 1.85 -5.83 -19.07
CA LYS A 325 2.23 -4.52 -19.66
C LYS A 325 2.13 -3.30 -18.73
N GLY A 326 2.06 -3.50 -17.42
CA GLY A 326 1.92 -2.44 -16.41
C GLY A 326 3.24 -1.99 -15.78
N GLY A 327 4.39 -2.34 -16.39
CA GLY A 327 5.71 -1.96 -15.86
C GLY A 327 6.19 -2.80 -14.67
N GLN A 328 5.51 -3.91 -14.37
CA GLN A 328 5.90 -4.86 -13.33
C GLN A 328 7.33 -5.37 -13.55
N LYS A 329 7.97 -5.82 -12.47
CA LYS A 329 9.32 -6.38 -12.51
C LYS A 329 9.28 -7.90 -12.36
N PRO A 330 9.97 -8.68 -13.20
CA PRO A 330 10.10 -10.13 -12.99
C PRO A 330 10.62 -10.42 -11.57
N ALA A 331 10.06 -11.43 -10.91
CA ALA A 331 10.45 -11.76 -9.54
C ALA A 331 11.43 -12.93 -9.50
N GLY A 332 12.66 -12.66 -9.00
CA GLY A 332 13.68 -13.68 -8.71
C GLY A 332 13.77 -14.04 -7.23
N GLY A 333 12.91 -13.48 -6.40
CA GLY A 333 12.81 -13.72 -4.96
C GLY A 333 11.39 -13.45 -4.45
N TRP A 334 11.21 -13.44 -3.14
CA TRP A 334 9.91 -13.21 -2.52
C TRP A 334 9.68 -11.75 -2.10
N VAL A 335 10.66 -11.15 -1.40
CA VAL A 335 10.59 -9.76 -0.95
C VAL A 335 10.86 -8.83 -2.13
N PRO A 336 9.94 -7.88 -2.47
CA PRO A 336 10.12 -6.99 -3.61
C PRO A 336 11.12 -5.86 -3.35
N TYR A 337 11.31 -4.99 -4.34
CA TYR A 337 12.06 -3.75 -4.20
C TYR A 337 11.37 -2.74 -3.28
N ALA A 338 12.13 -1.71 -2.87
CA ALA A 338 11.72 -0.63 -1.99
C ALA A 338 11.47 -1.05 -0.52
N VAL A 339 11.93 -2.21 -0.13
CA VAL A 339 12.00 -2.67 1.27
C VAL A 339 13.38 -2.34 1.82
N ASN A 340 13.43 -1.68 2.99
CA ASN A 340 14.70 -1.30 3.62
C ASN A 340 15.48 -2.50 4.13
N ASP A 341 16.81 -2.44 3.96
CA ASP A 341 17.80 -3.32 4.57
C ASP A 341 18.64 -2.51 5.58
N VAL A 342 19.68 -3.11 6.15
CA VAL A 342 20.68 -2.39 6.98
C VAL A 342 21.22 -1.18 6.23
N ASN A 343 21.61 -1.40 4.97
CA ASN A 343 22.03 -0.36 4.04
C ASN A 343 21.43 -0.63 2.67
N GLY A 344 20.61 0.29 2.18
CA GLY A 344 20.00 0.17 0.85
C GLY A 344 18.73 -0.68 0.85
N ASP A 345 18.56 -1.44 -0.22
CA ASP A 345 17.33 -2.17 -0.56
C ASP A 345 17.54 -3.68 -0.34
N PHE A 346 16.60 -4.34 0.33
CA PHE A 346 16.66 -5.75 0.67
C PHE A 346 16.78 -6.64 -0.57
N ARG A 347 15.97 -6.38 -1.62
CA ARG A 347 16.03 -7.17 -2.85
C ARG A 347 17.35 -6.99 -3.59
N ILE A 348 17.87 -5.76 -3.64
CA ILE A 348 19.15 -5.47 -4.31
C ILE A 348 20.30 -6.18 -3.58
N ASN A 349 20.31 -6.16 -2.26
CA ASN A 349 21.36 -6.79 -1.45
C ASN A 349 21.27 -8.31 -1.49
N GLY A 350 20.07 -8.89 -1.42
CA GLY A 350 19.84 -10.35 -1.48
C GLY A 350 20.03 -10.95 -2.87
N GLY A 351 19.86 -10.16 -3.93
CA GLY A 351 19.91 -10.62 -5.31
C GLY A 351 18.78 -11.57 -5.69
N ASP A 352 18.82 -12.13 -6.87
CA ASP A 352 17.86 -13.12 -7.37
C ASP A 352 18.36 -14.54 -7.14
N PHE A 353 17.47 -15.46 -6.79
CA PHE A 353 17.82 -16.87 -6.52
C PHE A 353 17.89 -17.73 -7.78
N TYR A 354 17.49 -17.20 -8.92
CA TYR A 354 17.62 -17.79 -10.25
C TYR A 354 17.70 -16.67 -11.30
N ASP A 355 18.31 -17.00 -12.44
CA ASP A 355 18.50 -16.00 -13.50
C ASP A 355 17.14 -15.61 -14.14
N ILE A 356 16.66 -14.39 -13.85
CA ILE A 356 15.43 -13.83 -14.40
C ILE A 356 15.65 -13.04 -15.69
N SER A 357 16.88 -12.99 -16.22
CA SER A 357 17.13 -12.31 -17.49
C SER A 357 16.54 -13.10 -18.66
N LYS A 358 16.27 -12.40 -19.76
CA LYS A 358 15.79 -13.05 -21.00
C LYS A 358 16.77 -14.10 -21.51
N ASP A 359 18.06 -13.83 -21.39
CA ASP A 359 19.12 -14.74 -21.84
C ASP A 359 19.24 -15.97 -20.92
N GLY A 360 18.89 -15.84 -19.65
CA GLY A 360 18.88 -16.93 -18.67
C GLY A 360 17.76 -17.93 -18.82
N TYR A 361 16.66 -17.55 -19.49
CA TYR A 361 15.45 -18.38 -19.53
C TYR A 361 15.67 -19.76 -20.14
N ALA A 362 16.35 -19.86 -21.28
CA ALA A 362 16.64 -21.15 -21.91
C ALA A 362 17.40 -22.10 -20.98
N LYS A 363 18.35 -21.58 -20.20
CA LYS A 363 19.10 -22.35 -19.20
C LYS A 363 18.21 -22.80 -18.04
N ASN A 364 17.31 -21.94 -17.59
CA ASN A 364 16.32 -22.29 -16.56
C ASN A 364 15.41 -23.43 -17.02
N VAL A 365 14.95 -23.39 -18.27
CA VAL A 365 14.13 -24.47 -18.86
C VAL A 365 14.87 -25.82 -18.87
N GLU A 366 16.15 -25.84 -19.26
CA GLU A 366 16.94 -27.07 -19.23
C GLU A 366 17.14 -27.61 -17.80
N MET A 367 17.38 -26.73 -16.84
CA MET A 367 17.43 -27.10 -15.41
C MET A 367 16.07 -27.62 -14.92
N ALA A 368 14.96 -27.02 -15.36
CA ALA A 368 13.60 -27.46 -15.03
C ALA A 368 13.35 -28.90 -15.50
N LYS A 369 13.71 -29.21 -16.75
CA LYS A 369 13.61 -30.57 -17.31
C LYS A 369 14.44 -31.59 -16.51
N GLN A 370 15.68 -31.23 -16.15
CA GLN A 370 16.53 -32.07 -15.33
C GLN A 370 15.93 -32.37 -13.96
N LEU A 371 15.49 -31.32 -13.23
CA LEU A 371 14.88 -31.45 -11.89
C LEU A 371 13.62 -32.31 -11.94
N LEU A 372 12.77 -32.14 -12.97
CA LEU A 372 11.56 -32.92 -13.13
C LEU A 372 11.86 -34.39 -13.40
N ALA A 373 12.89 -34.68 -14.22
CA ALA A 373 13.36 -36.05 -14.48
C ALA A 373 13.93 -36.70 -13.22
N GLU A 374 14.75 -35.97 -12.43
CA GLU A 374 15.30 -36.43 -11.15
C GLU A 374 14.21 -36.69 -10.09
N ALA A 375 13.08 -35.98 -10.20
CA ALA A 375 11.89 -36.20 -9.37
C ALA A 375 11.05 -37.42 -9.81
N GLY A 376 11.42 -38.09 -10.91
CA GLY A 376 10.74 -39.29 -11.39
C GLY A 376 9.77 -39.07 -12.57
N TYR A 377 9.76 -37.88 -13.17
CA TYR A 377 8.86 -37.52 -14.27
C TYR A 377 9.66 -37.08 -15.53
N PRO A 378 10.50 -37.93 -16.13
CA PRO A 378 11.27 -37.55 -17.31
C PRO A 378 10.31 -37.16 -18.46
N ASN A 379 10.53 -35.98 -19.05
CA ASN A 379 9.66 -35.42 -20.07
C ASN A 379 8.16 -35.26 -19.66
N GLY A 380 7.90 -35.14 -18.36
CA GLY A 380 6.52 -35.02 -17.82
C GLY A 380 5.73 -36.34 -17.80
N GLU A 381 6.36 -37.46 -18.15
CA GLU A 381 5.68 -38.76 -18.20
C GLU A 381 5.17 -39.18 -16.82
N GLY A 382 3.86 -39.48 -16.76
CA GLY A 382 3.20 -39.89 -15.51
C GLY A 382 2.87 -38.75 -14.56
N PHE A 383 3.18 -37.49 -14.89
CA PHE A 383 2.78 -36.34 -14.08
C PHE A 383 1.27 -36.07 -14.25
N PRO A 384 0.52 -35.75 -13.17
CA PRO A 384 -0.91 -35.50 -13.29
C PRO A 384 -1.20 -34.16 -13.97
N VAL A 385 -2.45 -33.98 -14.40
CA VAL A 385 -2.95 -32.68 -14.84
C VAL A 385 -3.00 -31.74 -13.63
N ILE A 386 -2.35 -30.58 -13.74
CA ILE A 386 -2.38 -29.55 -12.68
C ILE A 386 -3.70 -28.80 -12.74
N GLU A 387 -4.49 -28.82 -11.66
CA GLU A 387 -5.58 -27.90 -11.50
C GLU A 387 -5.07 -26.56 -10.95
N PHE A 388 -5.30 -25.48 -11.71
CA PHE A 388 -5.01 -24.12 -11.30
C PHE A 388 -6.31 -23.39 -10.94
N LYS A 389 -6.36 -22.80 -9.73
CA LYS A 389 -7.52 -22.04 -9.26
C LYS A 389 -7.24 -20.54 -9.26
N THR A 390 -8.14 -19.78 -9.85
CA THR A 390 -8.07 -18.32 -9.95
C THR A 390 -9.44 -17.69 -9.92
N ASP A 391 -9.50 -16.40 -9.62
CA ASP A 391 -10.65 -15.54 -9.86
C ASP A 391 -10.64 -15.01 -11.32
N PRO A 392 -11.76 -14.46 -11.81
CA PRO A 392 -11.84 -13.85 -13.13
C PRO A 392 -10.90 -12.63 -13.26
N GLY A 393 -10.54 -12.30 -14.51
CA GLY A 393 -9.73 -11.14 -14.85
C GLY A 393 -8.46 -11.54 -15.61
N ASN A 394 -7.49 -10.65 -15.68
CA ASN A 394 -6.21 -10.86 -16.37
C ASN A 394 -5.38 -12.02 -15.81
N HIS A 395 -5.77 -12.55 -14.65
CA HIS A 395 -5.13 -13.72 -14.02
C HIS A 395 -5.26 -14.98 -14.86
N VAL A 396 -6.37 -15.09 -15.62
CA VAL A 396 -6.60 -16.18 -16.57
C VAL A 396 -5.60 -16.12 -17.71
N GLU A 397 -5.41 -14.95 -18.31
CA GLU A 397 -4.46 -14.72 -19.41
C GLU A 397 -3.01 -14.99 -18.96
N ILE A 398 -2.66 -14.59 -17.72
CA ILE A 398 -1.34 -14.88 -17.15
C ILE A 398 -1.15 -16.41 -17.05
N PHE A 399 -2.15 -17.13 -16.54
CA PHE A 399 -2.02 -18.58 -16.39
C PHE A 399 -2.08 -19.31 -17.74
N GLU A 400 -2.85 -18.87 -18.73
CA GLU A 400 -2.85 -19.43 -20.07
C GLU A 400 -1.44 -19.40 -20.68
N ALA A 401 -0.70 -18.29 -20.48
CA ALA A 401 0.70 -18.21 -20.90
C ALA A 401 1.59 -19.22 -20.15
N VAL A 402 1.42 -19.34 -18.82
CA VAL A 402 2.16 -20.33 -18.00
C VAL A 402 1.79 -21.77 -18.40
N GLN A 403 0.53 -22.05 -18.64
CA GLN A 403 0.03 -23.33 -19.11
C GLN A 403 0.71 -23.76 -20.43
N GLN A 404 0.84 -22.81 -21.37
CA GLN A 404 1.55 -23.08 -22.63
C GLN A 404 3.03 -23.38 -22.39
N MET A 405 3.71 -22.61 -21.51
CA MET A 405 5.12 -22.83 -21.16
C MET A 405 5.33 -24.21 -20.51
N TRP A 406 4.49 -24.61 -19.57
CA TRP A 406 4.57 -25.93 -18.94
C TRP A 406 4.29 -27.06 -19.94
N LYS A 407 3.33 -26.87 -20.85
CA LYS A 407 3.07 -27.87 -21.90
C LYS A 407 4.23 -28.00 -22.86
N GLU A 408 4.78 -26.89 -23.35
CA GLU A 408 5.87 -26.87 -24.34
C GLU A 408 7.18 -27.42 -23.78
N HIS A 409 7.56 -26.99 -22.57
CA HIS A 409 8.87 -27.28 -22.04
C HIS A 409 8.93 -28.50 -21.14
N LEU A 410 7.88 -28.79 -20.39
CA LEU A 410 7.81 -29.89 -19.43
C LEU A 410 6.85 -31.02 -19.84
N ASN A 411 6.06 -30.81 -20.92
CA ASN A 411 4.97 -31.69 -21.34
C ASN A 411 3.96 -31.98 -20.21
N ILE A 412 3.73 -30.99 -19.34
CA ILE A 412 2.73 -31.04 -18.26
C ILE A 412 1.43 -30.39 -18.73
N ASP A 413 0.33 -31.11 -18.57
CA ASP A 413 -1.01 -30.59 -18.83
C ASP A 413 -1.57 -29.89 -17.59
N SER A 414 -2.35 -28.82 -17.81
CA SER A 414 -3.02 -28.11 -16.73
C SER A 414 -4.42 -27.62 -17.15
N THR A 415 -5.27 -27.38 -16.17
CA THR A 415 -6.65 -26.87 -16.34
C THR A 415 -6.85 -25.64 -15.46
N ILE A 416 -7.74 -24.73 -15.91
CA ILE A 416 -8.08 -23.51 -15.17
C ILE A 416 -9.48 -23.67 -14.58
N THR A 417 -9.60 -23.48 -13.26
CA THR A 417 -10.87 -23.38 -12.55
C THR A 417 -11.05 -21.96 -12.06
N GLN A 418 -12.01 -21.23 -12.67
CA GLN A 418 -12.35 -19.88 -12.24
C GLN A 418 -13.43 -19.93 -11.16
N ILE A 419 -13.20 -19.25 -10.05
CA ILE A 419 -14.14 -19.12 -8.94
C ILE A 419 -14.15 -17.66 -8.45
N ASP A 420 -15.23 -17.27 -7.75
CA ASP A 420 -15.32 -15.93 -7.17
C ASP A 420 -14.16 -15.66 -6.20
N ASN A 421 -13.70 -14.42 -6.12
CA ASN A 421 -12.52 -14.03 -5.32
C ASN A 421 -12.67 -14.41 -3.82
N ALA A 422 -13.86 -14.20 -3.24
CA ALA A 422 -14.09 -14.57 -1.83
C ALA A 422 -14.01 -16.08 -1.63
N LEU A 423 -14.59 -16.84 -2.56
CA LEU A 423 -14.54 -18.30 -2.56
C LEU A 423 -13.12 -18.81 -2.84
N LEU A 424 -12.34 -18.14 -3.68
CA LEU A 424 -10.93 -18.46 -3.94
C LEU A 424 -10.13 -18.39 -2.63
N GLY A 425 -10.24 -17.28 -1.89
CA GLY A 425 -9.55 -17.10 -0.62
C GLY A 425 -9.86 -18.26 0.36
N GLN A 426 -11.14 -18.60 0.54
CA GLN A 426 -11.55 -19.71 1.39
C GLN A 426 -10.99 -21.06 0.89
N THR A 427 -11.08 -21.33 -0.40
CA THR A 427 -10.61 -22.57 -1.02
C THR A 427 -9.09 -22.78 -0.80
N LEU A 428 -8.33 -21.69 -0.87
CA LEU A 428 -6.88 -21.73 -0.63
C LEU A 428 -6.56 -21.93 0.85
N LEU A 429 -7.29 -21.29 1.76
CA LEU A 429 -7.14 -21.49 3.21
C LEU A 429 -7.46 -22.94 3.61
N GLU A 430 -8.48 -23.54 3.03
CA GLU A 430 -8.86 -24.95 3.23
C GLU A 430 -7.90 -25.95 2.56
N LYS A 431 -6.89 -25.46 1.79
CA LYS A 431 -5.92 -26.27 1.02
C LYS A 431 -6.59 -27.20 0.00
N ASN A 432 -7.76 -26.83 -0.50
CA ASN A 432 -8.47 -27.57 -1.54
C ASN A 432 -8.06 -27.10 -2.95
N PHE A 433 -6.76 -27.20 -3.24
CA PHE A 433 -6.19 -26.80 -4.53
C PHE A 433 -4.83 -27.51 -4.75
N MET A 434 -4.35 -27.52 -5.98
CA MET A 434 -2.96 -27.88 -6.32
C MET A 434 -2.09 -26.64 -6.39
N ILE A 435 -2.40 -25.74 -7.31
CA ILE A 435 -1.76 -24.44 -7.49
C ILE A 435 -2.88 -23.39 -7.61
N GLY A 436 -2.70 -22.25 -7.00
CA GLY A 436 -3.65 -21.14 -7.08
C GLY A 436 -2.96 -19.82 -7.42
N ARG A 437 -3.74 -18.76 -7.43
CA ARG A 437 -3.28 -17.39 -7.66
C ARG A 437 -3.49 -16.56 -6.39
N LEU A 438 -2.48 -15.82 -5.98
CA LEU A 438 -2.56 -14.79 -4.95
C LEU A 438 -1.62 -13.61 -5.26
N TYR A 439 -1.76 -12.58 -4.49
CA TYR A 439 -0.74 -11.57 -4.28
C TYR A 439 -0.64 -11.26 -2.79
N TRP A 440 0.51 -10.77 -2.38
CA TRP A 440 0.70 -10.23 -1.04
C TRP A 440 1.22 -8.81 -1.13
N SER A 441 0.56 -7.89 -0.46
CA SER A 441 0.97 -6.50 -0.33
C SER A 441 1.38 -6.25 1.12
N ALA A 442 2.54 -5.63 1.32
CA ALA A 442 3.03 -5.35 2.65
C ALA A 442 2.20 -4.27 3.35
N ASP A 443 1.93 -4.46 4.64
CA ASP A 443 1.29 -3.46 5.49
C ASP A 443 2.27 -2.40 5.99
N TYR A 444 3.56 -2.75 6.06
CA TYR A 444 4.66 -1.86 6.47
C TYR A 444 5.94 -2.19 5.70
N SER A 445 6.86 -1.20 5.60
CA SER A 445 8.08 -1.32 4.77
C SER A 445 9.21 -2.03 5.51
N ASP A 446 8.96 -3.28 5.86
CA ASP A 446 9.93 -4.17 6.49
C ASP A 446 9.80 -5.58 5.89
N PRO A 447 10.92 -6.33 5.67
CA PRO A 447 10.83 -7.68 5.12
C PRO A 447 9.91 -8.60 5.91
N MET A 448 9.73 -8.37 7.22
CA MET A 448 8.87 -9.19 8.08
C MET A 448 7.41 -9.22 7.59
N SER A 449 6.89 -8.10 7.04
CA SER A 449 5.55 -8.06 6.46
C SER A 449 5.35 -9.06 5.31
N MET A 450 6.41 -9.41 4.63
CA MET A 450 6.41 -10.40 3.56
C MET A 450 6.76 -11.80 4.08
N MET A 451 7.78 -11.90 4.94
CA MET A 451 8.38 -13.16 5.35
C MET A 451 7.54 -13.93 6.38
N SER A 452 6.85 -13.23 7.28
CA SER A 452 5.99 -13.86 8.29
C SER A 452 4.87 -14.73 7.68
N LEU A 453 4.46 -14.44 6.45
CA LEU A 453 3.42 -15.17 5.72
C LEU A 453 3.70 -16.69 5.62
N PHE A 454 4.96 -17.09 5.49
CA PHE A 454 5.33 -18.49 5.26
C PHE A 454 5.78 -19.23 6.53
N THR A 455 5.65 -18.65 7.71
CA THR A 455 5.87 -19.41 8.94
C THR A 455 4.81 -20.50 9.08
N SER A 456 5.20 -21.64 9.64
CA SER A 456 4.31 -22.81 9.75
C SER A 456 3.07 -22.57 10.62
N TYR A 457 3.12 -21.55 11.46
CA TYR A 457 2.04 -21.14 12.37
C TYR A 457 1.20 -19.96 11.85
N ASN A 458 1.56 -19.35 10.71
CA ASN A 458 0.77 -18.27 10.12
C ASN A 458 -0.50 -18.81 9.45
N THR A 459 -1.66 -18.28 9.84
CA THR A 459 -2.97 -18.70 9.33
C THR A 459 -3.18 -18.37 7.85
N GLN A 460 -2.42 -17.42 7.30
CA GLN A 460 -2.46 -17.04 5.88
C GLN A 460 -1.48 -17.86 5.02
N ASN A 461 -0.76 -18.83 5.60
CA ASN A 461 0.09 -19.76 4.87
C ASN A 461 -0.74 -20.79 4.09
N ASN A 462 -1.33 -20.34 3.00
CA ASN A 462 -2.27 -21.11 2.19
C ASN A 462 -1.64 -22.39 1.60
N GLY A 463 -0.35 -22.34 1.22
CA GLY A 463 0.38 -23.48 0.66
C GLY A 463 0.69 -24.58 1.67
N GLY A 464 0.58 -24.31 2.96
CA GLY A 464 0.95 -25.25 4.02
C GLY A 464 2.46 -25.49 4.10
N TYR A 465 3.26 -24.52 3.64
CA TYR A 465 4.72 -24.57 3.76
C TYR A 465 5.13 -24.69 5.23
N SER A 466 6.11 -25.53 5.51
CA SER A 466 6.63 -25.76 6.86
C SER A 466 8.10 -26.15 6.78
N ASN A 467 8.96 -25.30 7.32
CA ASN A 467 10.39 -25.56 7.45
C ASN A 467 10.87 -25.03 8.80
N LYS A 468 11.33 -25.95 9.66
CA LYS A 468 11.76 -25.60 11.02
C LYS A 468 12.87 -24.53 11.04
N LYS A 469 13.83 -24.61 10.10
CA LYS A 469 14.92 -23.64 10.04
C LYS A 469 14.44 -22.27 9.61
N TYR A 470 13.46 -22.21 8.69
CA TYR A 470 12.78 -20.98 8.33
C TYR A 470 12.11 -20.33 9.54
N ASP A 471 11.29 -21.10 10.26
CA ASP A 471 10.60 -20.62 11.45
C ASP A 471 11.56 -20.11 12.53
N GLU A 472 12.69 -20.81 12.75
CA GLU A 472 13.73 -20.40 13.69
C GLU A 472 14.40 -19.08 13.27
N LEU A 473 14.66 -18.87 11.96
CA LEU A 473 15.25 -17.64 11.44
C LEU A 473 14.28 -16.47 11.55
N ILE A 474 12.99 -16.66 11.25
CA ILE A 474 11.97 -15.63 11.43
C ILE A 474 11.82 -15.28 12.92
N ALA A 475 11.77 -16.26 13.82
CA ALA A 475 11.74 -16.03 15.27
C ALA A 475 12.98 -15.28 15.76
N GLN A 476 14.18 -15.61 15.24
CA GLN A 476 15.40 -14.87 15.51
C GLN A 476 15.28 -13.41 15.07
N ALA A 477 14.80 -13.16 13.86
CA ALA A 477 14.62 -11.81 13.33
C ALA A 477 13.57 -11.00 14.09
N MET A 478 12.58 -11.64 14.69
CA MET A 478 11.58 -10.98 15.55
C MET A 478 12.14 -10.61 16.93
N SER A 479 13.07 -11.39 17.47
CA SER A 479 13.52 -11.31 18.87
C SER A 479 14.78 -10.47 19.09
N THR A 480 15.36 -9.87 18.05
CA THR A 480 16.57 -9.04 18.14
C THR A 480 16.35 -7.62 17.64
N ASP A 481 16.97 -6.65 18.29
CA ASP A 481 17.07 -5.25 17.86
C ASP A 481 18.33 -4.96 17.03
N ASP A 482 19.28 -5.91 16.96
CA ASP A 482 20.42 -5.82 16.03
C ASP A 482 19.96 -6.02 14.60
N ASN A 483 19.87 -4.93 13.84
CA ASN A 483 19.37 -4.94 12.47
C ASN A 483 20.27 -5.77 11.52
N ASN A 484 21.57 -5.94 11.80
CA ASN A 484 22.44 -6.79 10.99
C ASN A 484 22.08 -8.28 11.17
N ILE A 485 21.92 -8.72 12.42
CA ILE A 485 21.50 -10.09 12.73
C ILE A 485 20.12 -10.35 12.15
N ARG A 486 19.23 -9.40 12.29
CA ARG A 486 17.85 -9.46 11.81
C ARG A 486 17.78 -9.62 10.30
N MET A 487 18.42 -8.74 9.54
CA MET A 487 18.40 -8.79 8.06
C MET A 487 19.13 -10.02 7.52
N GLN A 488 20.25 -10.43 8.15
CA GLN A 488 20.94 -11.66 7.77
C GLN A 488 20.02 -12.89 7.93
N ALA A 489 19.28 -12.98 9.03
CA ALA A 489 18.34 -14.07 9.25
C ALA A 489 17.22 -14.08 8.21
N MET A 490 16.70 -12.90 7.83
CA MET A 490 15.64 -12.80 6.80
C MET A 490 16.15 -13.13 5.39
N HIS A 491 17.34 -12.70 5.01
CA HIS A 491 17.95 -13.10 3.74
C HIS A 491 18.13 -14.62 3.65
N GLU A 492 18.61 -15.25 4.72
CA GLU A 492 18.77 -16.70 4.75
C GLU A 492 17.42 -17.43 4.75
N ALA A 493 16.42 -16.90 5.44
CA ALA A 493 15.07 -17.45 5.40
C ALA A 493 14.46 -17.35 3.98
N GLU A 494 14.64 -16.22 3.29
CA GLU A 494 14.17 -16.06 1.91
C GLU A 494 14.88 -17.05 0.96
N ARG A 495 16.19 -17.25 1.16
CA ARG A 495 16.95 -18.22 0.39
C ARG A 495 16.39 -19.64 0.55
N ILE A 496 16.11 -20.06 1.78
CA ILE A 496 15.47 -21.36 2.06
C ILE A 496 14.11 -21.46 1.37
N LEU A 497 13.26 -20.43 1.52
CA LEU A 497 11.90 -20.42 0.97
C LEU A 497 11.92 -20.57 -0.56
N ILE A 498 12.78 -19.84 -1.26
CA ILE A 498 12.74 -19.73 -2.73
C ILE A 498 13.78 -20.59 -3.42
N GLU A 499 15.03 -20.59 -2.94
CA GLU A 499 16.08 -21.36 -3.62
C GLU A 499 16.06 -22.85 -3.26
N GLU A 500 15.91 -23.18 -1.97
CA GLU A 500 15.95 -24.59 -1.54
C GLU A 500 14.59 -25.27 -1.75
N ASP A 501 13.53 -24.71 -1.18
CA ASP A 501 12.24 -25.37 -1.02
C ASP A 501 11.21 -25.00 -2.10
N MET A 502 11.36 -23.85 -2.78
CA MET A 502 10.35 -23.28 -3.66
C MET A 502 8.94 -23.39 -3.02
N GLY A 503 8.80 -22.80 -1.82
CA GLY A 503 7.56 -22.83 -1.04
C GLY A 503 6.41 -22.07 -1.68
N ALA A 504 6.71 -21.16 -2.60
CA ALA A 504 5.78 -20.45 -3.46
C ALA A 504 6.49 -20.09 -4.78
N ILE A 505 5.74 -19.83 -5.84
CA ILE A 505 6.29 -19.39 -7.13
C ILE A 505 6.02 -17.88 -7.29
N PRO A 506 6.97 -16.99 -6.99
CA PRO A 506 6.83 -15.56 -7.30
C PRO A 506 6.93 -15.36 -8.83
N LEU A 507 6.03 -14.53 -9.39
CA LEU A 507 6.00 -14.23 -10.81
C LEU A 507 6.55 -12.85 -11.10
N TYR A 508 6.00 -11.83 -10.43
CA TYR A 508 6.45 -10.45 -10.60
C TYR A 508 6.21 -9.62 -9.33
N PHE A 509 7.01 -8.59 -9.20
CA PHE A 509 6.81 -7.53 -8.23
C PHE A 509 5.91 -6.45 -8.82
N PHE A 510 4.93 -6.01 -8.04
CA PHE A 510 4.03 -4.96 -8.45
C PHE A 510 4.74 -3.61 -8.58
N THR A 511 4.21 -2.83 -9.47
CA THR A 511 4.55 -1.42 -9.66
C THR A 511 3.27 -0.62 -9.81
N GLU A 512 3.37 0.66 -9.58
CA GLU A 512 2.29 1.61 -9.74
C GLU A 512 2.65 2.58 -10.86
N PRO A 513 2.02 2.45 -12.03
CA PRO A 513 2.09 3.45 -13.06
C PRO A 513 1.24 4.65 -12.67
N LEU A 514 1.85 5.84 -12.67
CA LEU A 514 1.22 7.10 -12.30
C LEU A 514 1.32 8.07 -13.47
N LEU A 515 0.21 8.69 -13.84
CA LEU A 515 0.23 9.86 -14.73
C LEU A 515 0.77 11.05 -13.95
N VAL A 516 1.84 11.67 -14.44
CA VAL A 516 2.51 12.77 -13.76
C VAL A 516 2.82 13.87 -14.76
N ASN A 517 2.33 15.09 -14.50
CA ASN A 517 2.73 16.25 -15.27
C ASN A 517 4.23 16.49 -15.10
N PRO A 518 5.02 16.66 -16.16
CA PRO A 518 6.47 16.84 -16.07
C PRO A 518 6.94 18.02 -15.20
N LYS A 519 6.07 19.02 -14.99
CA LYS A 519 6.33 20.16 -14.11
C LYS A 519 6.12 19.88 -12.63
N LEU A 520 5.41 18.79 -12.27
CA LEU A 520 5.22 18.39 -10.88
C LEU A 520 6.51 17.80 -10.32
N LYS A 521 7.04 18.42 -9.25
CA LYS A 521 8.27 18.00 -8.57
C LYS A 521 8.02 17.70 -7.10
N ASP A 522 8.96 17.00 -6.49
CA ASP A 522 9.07 16.73 -5.04
C ASP A 522 7.85 16.03 -4.42
N VAL A 523 7.16 15.18 -5.20
CA VAL A 523 6.20 14.23 -4.64
C VAL A 523 6.97 13.16 -3.86
N VAL A 524 6.55 12.88 -2.63
CA VAL A 524 7.11 11.77 -1.84
C VAL A 524 6.37 10.49 -2.20
N TYR A 525 7.00 9.67 -3.01
CA TYR A 525 6.45 8.38 -3.43
C TYR A 525 6.66 7.34 -2.34
N ASN A 526 5.56 6.84 -1.79
CA ASN A 526 5.58 5.80 -0.78
C ASN A 526 5.36 4.43 -1.44
N PRO A 527 6.23 3.44 -1.23
CA PRO A 527 6.08 2.12 -1.85
C PRO A 527 4.92 1.28 -1.30
N LEU A 528 4.20 1.78 -0.30
CA LEU A 528 2.91 1.24 0.15
C LEU A 528 1.71 1.87 -0.60
N GLY A 529 1.96 2.76 -1.60
CA GLY A 529 0.95 3.31 -2.49
C GLY A 529 0.29 4.62 -2.02
N PHE A 530 0.54 5.09 -0.79
CA PHE A 530 -0.02 6.37 -0.30
C PHE A 530 1.00 7.50 -0.37
N HIS A 531 1.02 8.21 -1.49
CA HIS A 531 1.97 9.27 -1.76
C HIS A 531 1.64 10.55 -0.99
N LYS A 532 2.68 11.35 -0.66
CA LYS A 532 2.55 12.59 0.07
C LYS A 532 2.97 13.78 -0.80
N PHE A 533 2.20 14.86 -0.72
CA PHE A 533 2.39 16.06 -1.53
C PHE A 533 2.93 17.25 -0.73
N PHE A 534 3.47 17.04 0.46
CA PHE A 534 3.94 18.08 1.39
C PHE A 534 4.93 19.05 0.77
N TYR A 535 5.81 18.53 -0.08
CA TYR A 535 6.91 19.29 -0.72
C TYR A 535 6.64 19.53 -2.21
N ALA A 536 5.52 19.02 -2.72
CA ALA A 536 5.20 19.08 -4.13
C ALA A 536 4.99 20.53 -4.60
N HIS A 537 5.51 20.84 -5.78
CA HIS A 537 5.36 22.12 -6.42
C HIS A 537 5.39 21.99 -7.95
N LEU A 538 4.91 23.01 -8.63
CA LEU A 538 5.00 23.09 -10.08
C LEU A 538 6.21 23.95 -10.46
N GLU A 539 7.12 23.38 -11.25
CA GLU A 539 8.25 24.09 -11.82
C GLU A 539 7.75 25.21 -12.74
N GLN A 540 8.21 26.44 -12.51
CA GLN A 540 7.90 27.57 -13.39
C GLN A 540 8.78 27.49 -14.63
N ASN A 541 8.23 27.86 -15.82
CA ASN A 541 8.97 27.92 -17.07
C ASN A 541 10.06 29.01 -17.03
#